data_f18b65a2e323c6176285592da1766d37
#
_entry.id   f18b65a2e323c6176285592da1766d37
#
_cell.length_a   1.000
_cell.length_b   1.000
_cell.length_c   1.000
_cell.angle_alpha   90.00
_cell.angle_beta   90.00
_cell.angle_gamma   90.00
#
_symmetry.space_group_name_H-M   'P 1'
#
loop_
_entity.id
_entity.type
_entity.pdbx_description
1 polymer ?
#
loop_
_entity_poly.entity_id
_entity_poly.type
_entity_poly.pdbx_seq_one_letter_code
_entity_poly.pdbx_strand_id
1 'polypeptide(L)'
;VPKLFANTDEDLKPNLRSQRVLNQKRIPSITQYILDNPNSYIFSAITASIDGDVKFVSAEKKSNFGNLWISADANVLINDGQHRKRAIESALEQNSDLQNETISVVVFIDKGLKRSQQMFADLNRYAAKVTKSLGLLYDHRDTEAEMIRKIINNTRCFNGVIEFEKNSLTHTSKRLFTFSAIYTATKELFTEFKHTSIEKSANIASEFWQEVSLQLPEWSKVQKGDLLASEIRQDYIHTHGIFLTSIAHVGNYLLRHKKV
;
A
#
# COMPACT_ATOMS: atom_id res chain seq x y z
N VAL A 1 17.91 23.49 2.73
CA VAL A 1 17.26 23.61 1.40
C VAL A 1 15.84 24.18 1.56
N PRO A 2 15.66 25.31 2.20
CA PRO A 2 14.31 25.65 2.69
C PRO A 2 13.40 26.38 1.68
N LYS A 3 13.92 26.90 0.59
CA LYS A 3 13.11 27.69 -0.36
C LYS A 3 12.83 27.02 -1.71
N LEU A 4 13.48 25.90 -1.99
CA LEU A 4 13.39 25.22 -3.30
C LEU A 4 12.05 24.57 -3.61
N PHE A 5 11.16 24.42 -2.63
CA PHE A 5 9.88 23.75 -2.81
C PHE A 5 8.72 24.57 -2.24
N ALA A 6 8.77 25.88 -2.43
CA ALA A 6 7.69 26.75 -2.02
C ALA A 6 6.50 26.63 -2.97
N ASN A 7 5.34 26.62 -2.37
CA ASN A 7 4.00 26.86 -2.87
C ASN A 7 3.23 25.71 -3.49
N THR A 8 2.34 25.24 -2.68
CA THR A 8 1.06 24.68 -3.09
C THR A 8 0.10 25.82 -3.38
N ASP A 9 -0.20 26.07 -4.65
CA ASP A 9 -1.30 26.95 -5.06
C ASP A 9 -2.64 26.24 -4.83
N GLU A 10 -2.97 25.96 -3.57
CA GLU A 10 -4.21 25.24 -3.19
C GLU A 10 -5.47 26.03 -3.60
N ASP A 11 -5.35 27.35 -3.65
CA ASP A 11 -6.46 28.27 -3.99
C ASP A 11 -6.67 28.46 -5.50
N LEU A 12 -5.75 27.98 -6.35
CA LEU A 12 -5.89 28.11 -7.79
C LEU A 12 -6.88 27.07 -8.38
N LYS A 13 -7.59 27.49 -9.42
CA LYS A 13 -8.43 26.57 -10.20
C LYS A 13 -7.58 25.40 -10.75
N PRO A 14 -8.14 24.18 -10.87
CA PRO A 14 -7.39 22.99 -11.28
C PRO A 14 -6.60 23.12 -12.58
N ASN A 15 -7.09 23.92 -13.53
CA ASN A 15 -6.43 24.17 -14.81
C ASN A 15 -5.26 25.19 -14.75
N LEU A 16 -5.13 25.90 -13.64
CA LEU A 16 -4.07 26.89 -13.42
C LEU A 16 -2.97 26.38 -12.49
N ARG A 17 -3.11 25.18 -11.96
CA ARG A 17 -2.10 24.56 -11.09
C ARG A 17 -1.43 23.37 -11.78
N SER A 18 -0.17 23.17 -11.49
CA SER A 18 0.61 22.02 -11.98
C SER A 18 0.53 20.79 -11.07
N GLN A 19 -0.13 20.92 -9.93
CA GLN A 19 -0.13 19.94 -8.87
C GLN A 19 -1.54 19.57 -8.41
N ARG A 20 -1.67 18.36 -7.90
CA ARG A 20 -2.89 17.89 -7.24
C ARG A 20 -2.99 18.46 -5.83
N VAL A 21 -4.20 18.77 -5.35
CA VAL A 21 -4.42 19.12 -3.94
C VAL A 21 -3.91 18.02 -3.04
N LEU A 22 -3.18 18.41 -2.01
CA LEU A 22 -2.57 17.50 -1.06
C LEU A 22 -3.66 16.77 -0.25
N ASN A 23 -3.63 15.45 -0.25
CA ASN A 23 -4.49 14.69 0.65
C ASN A 23 -3.84 14.60 2.04
N GLN A 24 -4.21 15.52 2.92
CA GLN A 24 -3.67 15.65 4.27
C GLN A 24 -3.80 14.34 5.09
N LYS A 25 -4.84 13.53 4.84
CA LYS A 25 -5.07 12.26 5.56
C LYS A 25 -4.00 11.19 5.31
N ARG A 26 -3.21 11.34 4.25
CA ARG A 26 -2.13 10.38 3.92
C ARG A 26 -0.80 10.72 4.61
N ILE A 27 -0.61 11.94 5.04
CA ILE A 27 0.68 12.40 5.59
C ILE A 27 1.02 11.66 6.88
N PRO A 28 0.13 11.55 7.90
CA PRO A 28 0.49 10.90 9.16
C PRO A 28 0.97 9.46 9.01
N SER A 29 0.34 8.69 8.14
CA SER A 29 0.75 7.29 7.91
C SER A 29 2.12 7.17 7.25
N ILE A 30 2.46 8.09 6.33
CA ILE A 30 3.79 8.10 5.70
C ILE A 30 4.84 8.62 6.69
N THR A 31 4.51 9.63 7.49
CA THR A 31 5.40 10.13 8.56
C THR A 31 5.72 9.02 9.56
N GLN A 32 4.70 8.31 10.03
CA GLN A 32 4.89 7.20 10.96
C GLN A 32 5.74 6.08 10.36
N TYR A 33 5.54 5.75 9.07
CA TYR A 33 6.37 4.78 8.34
C TYR A 33 7.86 5.16 8.37
N ILE A 34 8.21 6.44 8.22
CA ILE A 34 9.61 6.92 8.32
C ILE A 34 10.12 6.73 9.76
N LEU A 35 9.33 7.17 10.75
CA LEU A 35 9.73 7.15 12.16
C LEU A 35 9.89 5.72 12.71
N ASP A 36 9.04 4.80 12.27
CA ASP A 36 9.11 3.39 12.68
C ASP A 36 10.26 2.63 11.99
N ASN A 37 10.79 3.16 10.87
CA ASN A 37 11.78 2.47 10.05
C ASN A 37 12.96 3.36 9.69
N PRO A 38 13.61 4.06 10.64
CA PRO A 38 14.59 5.12 10.34
C PRO A 38 15.78 4.63 9.51
N ASN A 39 16.17 3.37 9.64
CA ASN A 39 17.30 2.78 8.94
C ASN A 39 16.91 1.95 7.70
N SER A 40 15.61 1.85 7.38
CA SER A 40 15.14 0.92 6.35
C SER A 40 13.91 1.37 5.57
N TYR A 41 13.47 2.63 5.75
CA TYR A 41 12.42 3.16 4.90
C TYR A 41 12.93 3.37 3.47
N ILE A 42 12.05 3.15 2.49
CA ILE A 42 12.39 3.31 1.08
C ILE A 42 11.28 4.09 0.39
N PHE A 43 11.68 5.11 -0.37
CA PHE A 43 10.80 5.86 -1.24
C PHE A 43 11.29 5.84 -2.70
N SER A 44 10.37 5.88 -3.64
CA SER A 44 10.69 6.26 -5.01
C SER A 44 11.12 7.71 -5.05
N ALA A 45 11.93 8.09 -6.06
CA ALA A 45 12.41 9.46 -6.23
C ALA A 45 11.26 10.48 -6.23
N ILE A 46 11.50 11.64 -5.63
CA ILE A 46 10.65 12.82 -5.85
C ILE A 46 10.94 13.34 -7.25
N THR A 47 9.90 13.63 -8.02
CA THR A 47 10.05 14.21 -9.36
C THR A 47 9.67 15.69 -9.32
N ALA A 48 10.59 16.54 -9.77
CA ALA A 48 10.42 17.98 -9.80
C ALA A 48 10.77 18.57 -11.16
N SER A 49 10.16 19.69 -11.51
CA SER A 49 10.57 20.53 -12.63
C SER A 49 11.07 21.89 -12.14
N ILE A 50 12.07 22.42 -12.81
CA ILE A 50 12.66 23.73 -12.53
C ILE A 50 12.34 24.65 -13.69
N ASP A 51 11.64 25.74 -13.38
CA ASP A 51 11.39 26.86 -14.28
C ASP A 51 12.26 28.04 -13.85
N GLY A 52 13.38 28.24 -14.57
CA GLY A 52 14.38 29.25 -14.26
C GLY A 52 15.74 28.90 -14.85
N ASP A 53 16.74 29.72 -14.55
CA ASP A 53 18.09 29.52 -15.03
C ASP A 53 18.80 28.38 -14.28
N VAL A 54 19.25 27.40 -15.05
CA VAL A 54 19.93 26.21 -14.55
C VAL A 54 21.22 26.00 -15.33
N LYS A 55 22.34 25.74 -14.63
CA LYS A 55 23.62 25.44 -15.23
C LYS A 55 24.21 24.16 -14.62
N PHE A 56 24.46 23.19 -15.47
CA PHE A 56 25.21 22.00 -15.07
C PHE A 56 26.72 22.21 -15.35
N VAL A 57 27.53 21.95 -14.35
CA VAL A 57 28.99 22.00 -14.44
C VAL A 57 29.52 20.60 -14.16
N SER A 58 30.05 19.95 -15.20
CA SER A 58 30.63 18.61 -15.11
C SER A 58 31.85 18.61 -14.19
N ALA A 59 31.97 17.60 -13.33
CA ALA A 59 33.11 17.43 -12.44
C ALA A 59 34.40 17.17 -13.19
N GLU A 60 34.31 16.41 -14.31
CA GLU A 60 35.45 16.09 -15.18
C GLU A 60 35.05 16.22 -16.65
N LYS A 61 36.04 16.37 -17.53
CA LYS A 61 35.81 16.50 -18.97
C LYS A 61 35.03 15.27 -19.50
N LYS A 62 33.81 15.48 -20.02
CA LYS A 62 32.88 14.45 -20.49
C LYS A 62 32.22 13.58 -19.39
N SER A 63 32.28 13.96 -18.12
CA SER A 63 31.57 13.27 -17.05
C SER A 63 30.09 13.66 -17.04
N ASN A 64 29.23 12.69 -16.76
CA ASN A 64 27.80 12.93 -16.50
C ASN A 64 27.54 13.29 -15.02
N PHE A 65 28.59 13.33 -14.19
CA PHE A 65 28.53 13.78 -12.80
C PHE A 65 29.03 15.21 -12.71
N GLY A 66 28.42 15.99 -11.82
CA GLY A 66 28.80 17.39 -11.66
C GLY A 66 27.90 18.15 -10.70
N ASN A 67 28.04 19.46 -10.71
CA ASN A 67 27.23 20.36 -9.91
C ASN A 67 26.12 20.98 -10.75
N LEU A 68 24.89 20.93 -10.22
CA LEU A 68 23.75 21.62 -10.79
C LEU A 68 23.54 22.93 -10.03
N TRP A 69 23.76 24.05 -10.73
CA TRP A 69 23.51 25.37 -10.21
C TRP A 69 22.11 25.79 -10.60
N ILE A 70 21.30 26.20 -9.63
CA ILE A 70 19.91 26.64 -9.82
C ILE A 70 19.84 28.09 -9.33
N SER A 71 19.29 28.98 -10.14
CA SER A 71 19.09 30.36 -9.74
C SER A 71 18.18 30.46 -8.50
N ALA A 72 18.43 31.42 -7.62
CA ALA A 72 17.65 31.58 -6.39
C ALA A 72 16.21 32.01 -6.64
N ASP A 73 15.92 32.57 -7.80
CA ASP A 73 14.60 33.00 -8.28
C ASP A 73 13.88 31.93 -9.13
N ALA A 74 14.54 30.78 -9.37
CA ALA A 74 13.93 29.68 -10.09
C ALA A 74 12.76 29.07 -9.29
N ASN A 75 11.68 28.77 -9.99
CA ASN A 75 10.54 28.06 -9.43
C ASN A 75 10.75 26.56 -9.53
N VAL A 76 10.68 25.87 -8.40
CA VAL A 76 10.77 24.40 -8.35
C VAL A 76 9.40 23.83 -8.02
N LEU A 77 8.84 23.07 -8.94
CA LEU A 77 7.53 22.44 -8.83
C LEU A 77 7.67 20.94 -8.67
N ILE A 78 7.02 20.36 -7.67
CA ILE A 78 7.01 18.90 -7.47
C ILE A 78 5.91 18.30 -8.33
N ASN A 79 6.29 17.52 -9.34
CA ASN A 79 5.37 16.82 -10.23
C ASN A 79 4.84 15.51 -9.62
N ASP A 80 5.70 14.78 -8.88
CA ASP A 80 5.32 13.62 -8.07
C ASP A 80 6.11 13.60 -6.75
N GLY A 81 5.46 13.13 -5.69
CA GLY A 81 6.10 12.99 -4.37
C GLY A 81 5.74 14.06 -3.34
N GLN A 82 4.72 14.88 -3.56
CA GLN A 82 4.29 15.93 -2.63
C GLN A 82 3.96 15.41 -1.23
N HIS A 83 3.22 14.29 -1.14
CA HIS A 83 2.91 13.65 0.15
C HIS A 83 4.17 13.15 0.85
N ARG A 84 5.13 12.60 0.08
CA ARG A 84 6.44 12.15 0.61
C ARG A 84 7.24 13.32 1.15
N LYS A 85 7.35 14.42 0.40
CA LYS A 85 8.00 15.65 0.87
C LYS A 85 7.41 16.11 2.20
N ARG A 86 6.09 16.25 2.27
CA ARG A 86 5.41 16.74 3.47
C ARG A 86 5.55 15.80 4.67
N ALA A 87 5.54 14.48 4.41
CA ALA A 87 5.77 13.49 5.45
C ALA A 87 7.23 13.49 5.96
N ILE A 88 8.20 13.70 5.07
CA ILE A 88 9.62 13.86 5.44
C ILE A 88 9.80 15.11 6.30
N GLU A 89 9.21 16.24 5.92
CA GLU A 89 9.23 17.47 6.74
C GLU A 89 8.68 17.20 8.14
N SER A 90 7.50 16.57 8.23
CA SER A 90 6.90 16.22 9.52
C SER A 90 7.70 15.19 10.32
N ALA A 91 8.41 14.26 9.68
CA ALA A 91 9.29 13.34 10.35
C ALA A 91 10.56 14.02 10.90
N LEU A 92 11.13 14.97 10.15
CA LEU A 92 12.27 15.78 10.58
C LEU A 92 11.93 16.68 11.79
N GLU A 93 10.70 17.20 11.87
CA GLU A 93 10.22 17.95 13.02
C GLU A 93 10.16 17.09 14.31
N GLN A 94 9.95 15.78 14.17
CA GLN A 94 9.80 14.83 15.27
C GLN A 94 11.13 14.10 15.60
N ASN A 95 12.00 13.91 14.62
CA ASN A 95 13.29 13.24 14.77
C ASN A 95 14.37 13.96 13.96
N SER A 96 15.17 14.79 14.62
CA SER A 96 16.24 15.57 14.01
C SER A 96 17.41 14.73 13.48
N ASP A 97 17.58 13.47 13.91
CA ASP A 97 18.65 12.59 13.44
C ASP A 97 18.51 12.28 11.94
N LEU A 98 17.28 12.37 11.41
CA LEU A 98 17.00 12.19 9.98
C LEU A 98 17.55 13.32 9.09
N GLN A 99 18.06 14.42 9.65
CA GLN A 99 18.58 15.56 8.88
C GLN A 99 19.75 15.20 7.95
N ASN A 100 20.48 14.14 8.26
CA ASN A 100 21.64 13.69 7.48
C ASN A 100 21.26 12.61 6.44
N GLU A 101 19.98 12.19 6.41
CA GLU A 101 19.48 11.24 5.43
C GLU A 101 19.37 11.88 4.05
N THR A 102 19.46 11.06 3.02
CA THR A 102 19.36 11.49 1.63
C THR A 102 18.15 10.91 0.95
N ILE A 103 17.54 11.68 0.05
CA ILE A 103 16.44 11.23 -0.81
C ILE A 103 16.82 11.43 -2.28
N SER A 104 16.36 10.54 -3.14
CA SER A 104 16.52 10.68 -4.57
C SER A 104 15.54 11.72 -5.12
N VAL A 105 16.05 12.64 -5.92
CA VAL A 105 15.23 13.63 -6.64
C VAL A 105 15.57 13.57 -8.13
N VAL A 106 14.54 13.39 -8.96
CA VAL A 106 14.67 13.52 -10.42
C VAL A 106 14.23 14.93 -10.81
N VAL A 107 15.10 15.65 -11.45
CA VAL A 107 14.87 17.06 -11.82
C VAL A 107 14.76 17.18 -13.34
N PHE A 108 13.68 17.78 -13.80
CA PHE A 108 13.50 18.18 -15.19
C PHE A 108 13.70 19.69 -15.32
N ILE A 109 14.61 20.08 -16.20
CA ILE A 109 14.82 21.49 -16.53
C ILE A 109 13.81 21.84 -17.62
N ASP A 110 12.77 22.56 -17.25
CA ASP A 110 11.66 22.78 -18.17
C ASP A 110 10.86 24.04 -17.86
N LYS A 111 10.53 24.76 -18.92
CA LYS A 111 9.81 26.03 -18.84
C LYS A 111 8.34 25.81 -19.17
N GLY A 112 7.48 26.04 -18.17
CA GLY A 112 6.07 26.27 -18.39
C GLY A 112 5.09 25.23 -17.81
N LEU A 113 3.96 25.77 -17.40
CA LEU A 113 2.87 25.08 -16.71
C LEU A 113 2.33 23.86 -17.51
N LYS A 114 2.15 24.02 -18.84
CA LYS A 114 1.59 22.94 -19.66
C LYS A 114 2.42 21.66 -19.63
N ARG A 115 3.74 21.80 -19.65
CA ARG A 115 4.61 20.62 -19.63
C ARG A 115 4.70 20.00 -18.24
N SER A 116 4.74 20.80 -17.19
CA SER A 116 4.62 20.31 -15.80
C SER A 116 3.30 19.55 -15.60
N GLN A 117 2.19 20.05 -16.13
CA GLN A 117 0.90 19.35 -16.10
C GLN A 117 0.93 18.04 -16.90
N GLN A 118 1.56 18.06 -18.09
CA GLN A 118 1.72 16.83 -18.89
C GLN A 118 2.58 15.79 -18.19
N MET A 119 3.72 16.19 -17.61
CA MET A 119 4.56 15.28 -16.81
C MET A 119 3.79 14.68 -15.63
N PHE A 120 3.01 15.50 -14.91
CA PHE A 120 2.14 14.99 -13.84
C PHE A 120 1.15 13.95 -14.37
N ALA A 121 0.52 14.23 -15.51
CA ALA A 121 -0.44 13.32 -16.13
C ALA A 121 0.22 11.99 -16.55
N ASP A 122 1.39 12.05 -17.16
CA ASP A 122 2.10 10.87 -17.65
C ASP A 122 2.63 10.00 -16.51
N LEU A 123 3.24 10.60 -15.48
CA LEU A 123 3.72 9.90 -14.30
C LEU A 123 2.59 9.16 -13.57
N ASN A 124 1.38 9.76 -13.51
CA ASN A 124 0.25 9.15 -12.81
C ASN A 124 -0.56 8.18 -13.69
N ARG A 125 -0.65 8.42 -15.01
CA ARG A 125 -1.43 7.59 -15.94
C ARG A 125 -0.87 6.18 -16.04
N TYR A 126 0.45 6.08 -16.13
CA TYR A 126 1.16 4.82 -16.37
C TYR A 126 1.68 4.14 -15.09
N ALA A 127 1.45 4.75 -13.93
CA ALA A 127 1.80 4.14 -12.65
C ALA A 127 0.94 2.90 -12.38
N ALA A 128 1.55 1.74 -12.39
CA ALA A 128 0.89 0.50 -11.97
C ALA A 128 0.64 0.53 -10.45
N LYS A 129 -0.61 0.45 -10.04
CA LYS A 129 -0.95 0.32 -8.62
C LYS A 129 -0.79 -1.13 -8.19
N VAL A 130 0.00 -1.36 -7.18
CA VAL A 130 0.08 -2.67 -6.52
C VAL A 130 -1.28 -2.99 -5.90
N THR A 131 -1.78 -4.20 -6.12
CA THR A 131 -3.05 -4.64 -5.52
C THR A 131 -2.89 -4.79 -4.00
N LYS A 132 -3.98 -4.69 -3.25
CA LYS A 132 -3.96 -4.89 -1.79
C LYS A 132 -3.45 -6.29 -1.45
N SER A 133 -3.89 -7.32 -2.18
CA SER A 133 -3.45 -8.69 -1.96
C SER A 133 -1.94 -8.84 -2.10
N LEU A 134 -1.37 -8.33 -3.20
CA LEU A 134 0.07 -8.41 -3.45
C LEU A 134 0.88 -7.54 -2.46
N GLY A 135 0.38 -6.36 -2.12
CA GLY A 135 0.99 -5.50 -1.11
C GLY A 135 1.10 -6.20 0.25
N LEU A 136 0.00 -6.78 0.74
CA LEU A 136 -0.03 -7.56 1.98
C LEU A 136 0.84 -8.83 1.92
N LEU A 137 0.91 -9.49 0.75
CA LEU A 137 1.73 -10.68 0.58
C LEU A 137 3.22 -10.39 0.79
N TYR A 138 3.69 -9.23 0.32
CA TYR A 138 5.10 -8.82 0.39
C TYR A 138 5.44 -7.94 1.60
N ASP A 139 4.45 -7.55 2.38
CA ASP A 139 4.71 -6.79 3.61
C ASP A 139 5.12 -7.73 4.75
N HIS A 140 6.44 -7.85 4.95
CA HIS A 140 7.03 -8.63 6.04
C HIS A 140 7.09 -7.87 7.38
N ARG A 141 6.70 -6.59 7.39
CA ARG A 141 6.61 -5.77 8.62
C ARG A 141 5.21 -5.85 9.23
N ASP A 142 4.20 -6.16 8.43
CA ASP A 142 2.83 -6.36 8.89
C ASP A 142 2.73 -7.74 9.57
N THR A 143 2.70 -7.74 10.90
CA THR A 143 2.58 -8.93 11.74
C THR A 143 1.25 -9.66 11.54
N GLU A 144 0.18 -8.91 11.21
CA GLU A 144 -1.12 -9.51 10.87
C GLU A 144 -1.03 -10.24 9.53
N ALA A 145 -0.37 -9.65 8.51
CA ALA A 145 -0.13 -10.33 7.23
C ALA A 145 0.71 -11.59 7.39
N GLU A 146 1.72 -11.57 8.27
CA GLU A 146 2.50 -12.76 8.62
C GLU A 146 1.62 -13.85 9.23
N MET A 147 0.78 -13.49 10.19
CA MET A 147 -0.17 -14.41 10.81
C MET A 147 -1.10 -15.04 9.77
N ILE A 148 -1.66 -14.22 8.85
CA ILE A 148 -2.56 -14.72 7.80
C ILE A 148 -1.85 -15.65 6.83
N ARG A 149 -0.59 -15.37 6.46
CA ARG A 149 0.22 -16.30 5.65
C ARG A 149 0.38 -17.66 6.34
N LYS A 150 0.63 -17.68 7.66
CA LYS A 150 0.68 -18.91 8.47
C LYS A 150 -0.67 -19.64 8.47
N ILE A 151 -1.77 -18.92 8.69
CA ILE A 151 -3.12 -19.50 8.66
C ILE A 151 -3.40 -20.17 7.32
N ILE A 152 -3.18 -19.47 6.21
CA ILE A 152 -3.45 -19.99 4.86
C ILE A 152 -2.63 -21.24 4.59
N ASN A 153 -1.35 -21.27 4.99
CA ASN A 153 -0.47 -22.41 4.77
C ASN A 153 -0.83 -23.64 5.63
N ASN A 154 -1.36 -23.40 6.83
CA ASN A 154 -1.63 -24.46 7.81
C ASN A 154 -3.09 -24.95 7.78
N THR A 155 -4.00 -24.23 7.12
CA THR A 155 -5.42 -24.57 7.12
C THR A 155 -5.83 -25.23 5.81
N ARG A 156 -6.26 -26.48 5.89
CA ARG A 156 -6.59 -27.31 4.71
C ARG A 156 -7.62 -26.66 3.79
N CYS A 157 -8.62 -25.96 4.36
CA CYS A 157 -9.69 -25.37 3.57
C CYS A 157 -9.21 -24.25 2.62
N PHE A 158 -8.00 -23.72 2.81
CA PHE A 158 -7.42 -22.70 1.95
C PHE A 158 -6.47 -23.22 0.89
N ASN A 159 -6.10 -24.50 0.95
CA ASN A 159 -5.17 -25.09 -0.01
C ASN A 159 -5.65 -24.97 -1.45
N GLY A 160 -4.85 -24.30 -2.28
CA GLY A 160 -5.10 -24.20 -3.71
C GLY A 160 -6.26 -23.29 -4.13
N VAL A 161 -7.00 -22.66 -3.19
CA VAL A 161 -8.18 -21.84 -3.50
C VAL A 161 -8.00 -20.34 -3.23
N ILE A 162 -6.81 -19.89 -2.86
CA ILE A 162 -6.49 -18.49 -2.60
C ILE A 162 -5.82 -17.84 -3.83
N GLU A 163 -6.28 -16.63 -4.17
CA GLU A 163 -5.65 -15.72 -5.13
C GLU A 163 -4.81 -14.70 -4.36
N PHE A 164 -3.51 -14.68 -4.61
CA PHE A 164 -2.56 -13.85 -3.86
C PHE A 164 -2.23 -12.53 -4.53
N GLU A 165 -2.44 -12.40 -5.83
CA GLU A 165 -1.99 -11.22 -6.58
C GLU A 165 -3.10 -10.21 -6.83
N LYS A 166 -4.34 -10.67 -7.00
CA LYS A 166 -5.48 -9.84 -7.40
C LYS A 166 -6.43 -9.56 -6.22
N ASN A 167 -7.08 -8.39 -6.25
CA ASN A 167 -8.12 -8.05 -5.27
C ASN A 167 -9.50 -8.58 -5.63
N SER A 168 -9.68 -9.04 -6.86
CA SER A 168 -10.92 -9.60 -7.36
C SER A 168 -10.65 -10.84 -8.20
N LEU A 169 -11.59 -11.76 -8.20
CA LEU A 169 -11.51 -12.99 -8.95
C LEU A 169 -12.25 -12.81 -10.30
N THR A 170 -11.57 -13.18 -11.38
CA THR A 170 -12.22 -13.24 -12.70
C THR A 170 -13.22 -14.38 -12.72
N HIS A 171 -14.21 -14.33 -13.62
CA HIS A 171 -15.19 -15.40 -13.78
C HIS A 171 -14.53 -16.78 -14.02
N THR A 172 -13.43 -16.80 -14.76
CA THR A 172 -12.68 -18.02 -15.09
C THR A 172 -11.69 -18.47 -14.02
N SER A 173 -11.53 -17.73 -12.91
CA SER A 173 -10.60 -18.08 -11.85
C SER A 173 -10.99 -19.39 -11.15
N LYS A 174 -10.04 -20.26 -10.94
CA LYS A 174 -10.16 -21.50 -10.15
C LYS A 174 -10.09 -21.27 -8.64
N ARG A 175 -9.92 -20.00 -8.21
CA ARG A 175 -9.80 -19.62 -6.80
C ARG A 175 -11.15 -19.24 -6.22
N LEU A 176 -11.34 -19.49 -4.91
CA LEU A 176 -12.55 -19.11 -4.17
C LEU A 176 -12.40 -17.75 -3.50
N PHE A 177 -11.20 -17.43 -3.02
CA PHE A 177 -10.97 -16.26 -2.19
C PHE A 177 -9.76 -15.48 -2.66
N THR A 178 -9.72 -14.18 -2.37
CA THR A 178 -8.50 -13.38 -2.49
C THR A 178 -7.79 -13.33 -1.14
N PHE A 179 -6.46 -13.20 -1.15
CA PHE A 179 -5.67 -13.02 0.06
C PHE A 179 -6.15 -11.85 0.90
N SER A 180 -6.47 -10.72 0.26
CA SER A 180 -6.99 -9.53 0.94
C SER A 180 -8.37 -9.74 1.59
N ALA A 181 -9.21 -10.64 1.06
CA ALA A 181 -10.50 -10.97 1.68
C ALA A 181 -10.31 -11.79 2.96
N ILE A 182 -9.45 -12.82 2.92
CA ILE A 182 -9.11 -13.63 4.09
C ILE A 182 -8.41 -12.76 5.15
N TYR A 183 -7.47 -11.89 4.74
CA TYR A 183 -6.83 -10.94 5.63
C TYR A 183 -7.87 -10.07 6.37
N THR A 184 -8.78 -9.45 5.63
CA THR A 184 -9.79 -8.56 6.22
C THR A 184 -10.72 -9.31 7.18
N ALA A 185 -11.19 -10.49 6.78
CA ALA A 185 -12.07 -11.31 7.60
C ALA A 185 -11.36 -11.83 8.87
N THR A 186 -10.13 -12.31 8.74
CA THR A 186 -9.40 -12.82 9.92
C THR A 186 -9.01 -11.68 10.87
N LYS A 187 -8.75 -10.48 10.36
CA LYS A 187 -8.55 -9.29 11.21
C LYS A 187 -9.80 -8.98 12.01
N GLU A 188 -11.00 -9.09 11.40
CA GLU A 188 -12.27 -8.92 12.10
C GLU A 188 -12.46 -9.94 13.22
N LEU A 189 -12.02 -11.18 13.03
CA LEU A 189 -12.08 -12.24 14.05
C LEU A 189 -11.38 -11.84 15.34
N PHE A 190 -10.33 -11.02 15.25
CA PHE A 190 -9.53 -10.58 16.40
C PHE A 190 -9.73 -9.11 16.78
N THR A 191 -10.74 -8.44 16.26
CA THR A 191 -11.05 -7.06 16.65
C THR A 191 -11.28 -6.98 18.18
N GLU A 192 -10.58 -6.05 18.84
CA GLU A 192 -10.60 -5.90 20.32
C GLU A 192 -10.09 -7.12 21.12
N PHE A 193 -9.57 -8.14 20.44
CA PHE A 193 -8.99 -9.29 21.12
C PHE A 193 -7.48 -9.08 21.28
N LYS A 194 -7.00 -9.09 22.54
CA LYS A 194 -5.56 -8.95 22.81
C LYS A 194 -4.85 -10.24 22.42
N HIS A 195 -4.03 -10.15 21.37
CA HIS A 195 -3.18 -11.27 20.95
C HIS A 195 -2.13 -11.57 22.05
N THR A 196 -2.07 -12.83 22.45
CA THR A 196 -1.02 -13.32 23.35
C THR A 196 0.25 -13.70 22.61
N SER A 197 0.12 -14.21 21.38
CA SER A 197 1.21 -14.45 20.43
C SER A 197 0.64 -14.68 19.03
N ILE A 198 1.44 -14.42 17.99
CA ILE A 198 1.08 -14.67 16.59
C ILE A 198 0.71 -16.14 16.37
N GLU A 199 1.46 -17.07 16.98
CA GLU A 199 1.24 -18.50 16.81
C GLU A 199 -0.10 -18.95 17.42
N LYS A 200 -0.42 -18.51 18.62
CA LYS A 200 -1.71 -18.86 19.26
C LYS A 200 -2.88 -18.31 18.45
N SER A 201 -2.78 -17.08 17.99
CA SER A 201 -3.80 -16.45 17.14
C SER A 201 -3.95 -17.17 15.82
N ALA A 202 -2.85 -17.59 15.19
CA ALA A 202 -2.86 -18.36 13.95
C ALA A 202 -3.56 -19.71 14.15
N ASN A 203 -3.31 -20.41 15.25
CA ASN A 203 -3.96 -21.68 15.55
C ASN A 203 -5.46 -21.51 15.76
N ILE A 204 -5.89 -20.54 16.57
CA ILE A 204 -7.31 -20.22 16.79
C ILE A 204 -8.02 -19.92 15.47
N ALA A 205 -7.41 -19.08 14.63
CA ALA A 205 -8.00 -18.75 13.34
C ALA A 205 -8.02 -19.94 12.38
N SER A 206 -6.99 -20.77 12.39
CA SER A 206 -6.95 -22.00 11.58
C SER A 206 -8.07 -22.96 11.96
N GLU A 207 -8.27 -23.18 13.25
CA GLU A 207 -9.38 -23.99 13.79
C GLU A 207 -10.72 -23.38 13.40
N PHE A 208 -10.91 -22.09 13.61
CA PHE A 208 -12.14 -21.37 13.24
C PHE A 208 -12.47 -21.56 11.75
N TRP A 209 -11.54 -21.28 10.85
CA TRP A 209 -11.77 -21.42 9.41
C TRP A 209 -11.97 -22.88 8.98
N GLN A 210 -11.31 -23.83 9.64
CA GLN A 210 -11.52 -25.23 9.39
C GLN A 210 -12.94 -25.67 9.80
N GLU A 211 -13.43 -25.25 10.96
CA GLU A 211 -14.79 -25.55 11.43
C GLU A 211 -15.86 -24.90 10.53
N VAL A 212 -15.65 -23.64 10.12
CA VAL A 212 -16.52 -22.97 9.13
C VAL A 212 -16.58 -23.79 7.83
N SER A 213 -15.45 -24.27 7.36
CA SER A 213 -15.38 -25.02 6.10
C SER A 213 -16.12 -26.38 6.15
N LEU A 214 -16.18 -26.99 7.33
CA LEU A 214 -16.94 -28.25 7.50
C LEU A 214 -18.44 -28.05 7.31
N GLN A 215 -18.95 -26.85 7.57
CA GLN A 215 -20.35 -26.49 7.34
C GLN A 215 -20.64 -26.06 5.88
N LEU A 216 -19.60 -25.93 5.06
CA LEU A 216 -19.65 -25.42 3.68
C LEU A 216 -18.95 -26.43 2.73
N PRO A 217 -19.57 -27.58 2.48
CA PRO A 217 -18.95 -28.70 1.75
C PRO A 217 -18.53 -28.32 0.32
N GLU A 218 -19.10 -27.28 -0.26
CA GLU A 218 -18.76 -26.79 -1.60
C GLU A 218 -17.28 -26.37 -1.68
N TRP A 219 -16.70 -25.81 -0.60
CA TRP A 219 -15.29 -25.43 -0.59
C TRP A 219 -14.38 -26.65 -0.83
N SER A 220 -14.68 -27.76 -0.15
CA SER A 220 -13.91 -29.00 -0.33
C SER A 220 -14.14 -29.64 -1.70
N LYS A 221 -15.33 -29.56 -2.28
CA LYS A 221 -15.62 -30.03 -3.62
C LYS A 221 -14.86 -29.26 -4.69
N VAL A 222 -14.74 -27.92 -4.53
CA VAL A 222 -13.88 -27.11 -5.42
C VAL A 222 -12.41 -27.49 -5.30
N GLN A 223 -11.92 -27.73 -4.10
CA GLN A 223 -10.52 -28.18 -3.88
C GLN A 223 -10.22 -29.50 -4.56
N LYS A 224 -11.17 -30.43 -4.55
CA LYS A 224 -11.07 -31.74 -5.22
C LYS A 224 -11.27 -31.66 -6.73
N GLY A 225 -11.79 -30.54 -7.24
CA GLY A 225 -12.14 -30.41 -8.65
C GLY A 225 -13.52 -30.95 -9.03
N ASP A 226 -14.33 -31.30 -8.04
CA ASP A 226 -15.68 -31.84 -8.23
C ASP A 226 -16.69 -30.73 -8.61
N LEU A 227 -16.36 -29.46 -8.27
CA LEU A 227 -17.16 -28.27 -8.59
C LEU A 227 -16.26 -27.16 -9.14
N LEU A 228 -16.83 -26.35 -10.01
CA LEU A 228 -16.14 -25.16 -10.52
C LEU A 228 -16.22 -23.99 -9.50
N ALA A 229 -15.10 -23.39 -9.20
CA ALA A 229 -15.06 -22.23 -8.31
C ALA A 229 -15.91 -21.05 -8.83
N SER A 230 -16.04 -20.89 -10.15
CA SER A 230 -16.89 -19.89 -10.79
C SER A 230 -18.36 -20.05 -10.48
N GLU A 231 -18.86 -21.30 -10.53
CA GLU A 231 -20.25 -21.62 -10.22
C GLU A 231 -20.56 -21.32 -8.76
N ILE A 232 -19.70 -21.80 -7.85
CA ILE A 232 -19.91 -21.54 -6.43
C ILE A 232 -19.86 -20.05 -6.09
N ARG A 233 -18.99 -19.27 -6.74
CA ARG A 233 -18.96 -17.81 -6.53
C ARG A 233 -20.19 -17.09 -7.09
N GLN A 234 -20.85 -17.66 -8.07
CA GLN A 234 -22.06 -17.09 -8.66
C GLN A 234 -23.31 -17.47 -7.85
N ASP A 235 -23.39 -18.70 -7.40
CA ASP A 235 -24.60 -19.26 -6.82
C ASP A 235 -24.67 -19.12 -5.30
N TYR A 236 -23.52 -18.92 -4.63
CA TYR A 236 -23.43 -18.91 -3.17
C TYR A 236 -22.76 -17.64 -2.62
N ILE A 237 -23.34 -17.09 -1.56
CA ILE A 237 -22.80 -15.92 -0.87
C ILE A 237 -21.55 -16.23 -0.04
N HIS A 238 -21.38 -17.48 0.40
CA HIS A 238 -20.32 -17.87 1.36
C HIS A 238 -18.89 -17.83 0.80
N THR A 239 -18.72 -17.48 -0.48
CA THR A 239 -17.42 -17.22 -1.09
C THR A 239 -17.10 -15.72 -1.20
N HIS A 240 -18.04 -14.86 -0.88
CA HIS A 240 -17.87 -13.42 -0.96
C HIS A 240 -17.23 -12.86 0.32
N GLY A 241 -16.40 -11.82 0.16
CA GLY A 241 -15.69 -11.18 1.27
C GLY A 241 -16.61 -10.69 2.39
N ILE A 242 -17.83 -10.25 2.05
CA ILE A 242 -18.81 -9.81 3.04
C ILE A 242 -19.26 -10.96 3.95
N PHE A 243 -19.50 -12.15 3.41
CA PHE A 243 -19.84 -13.32 4.20
C PHE A 243 -18.67 -13.69 5.13
N LEU A 244 -17.45 -13.75 4.59
CA LEU A 244 -16.25 -14.08 5.35
C LEU A 244 -16.07 -13.12 6.54
N THR A 245 -16.25 -11.82 6.32
CA THR A 245 -16.16 -10.81 7.37
C THR A 245 -17.29 -10.96 8.39
N SER A 246 -18.51 -11.23 7.95
CA SER A 246 -19.67 -11.42 8.83
C SER A 246 -19.52 -12.64 9.73
N ILE A 247 -19.10 -13.78 9.18
CA ILE A 247 -18.89 -15.00 9.98
C ILE A 247 -17.71 -14.84 10.94
N ALA A 248 -16.68 -14.12 10.54
CA ALA A 248 -15.55 -13.78 11.43
C ALA A 248 -15.98 -12.85 12.57
N HIS A 249 -16.89 -11.91 12.32
CA HIS A 249 -17.49 -11.08 13.37
C HIS A 249 -18.26 -11.92 14.39
N VAL A 250 -19.04 -12.90 13.94
CA VAL A 250 -19.70 -13.87 14.84
C VAL A 250 -18.67 -14.68 15.63
N GLY A 251 -17.60 -15.12 14.96
CA GLY A 251 -16.47 -15.79 15.63
C GLY A 251 -15.81 -14.93 16.70
N ASN A 252 -15.59 -13.65 16.42
CA ASN A 252 -15.08 -12.68 17.41
C ASN A 252 -15.99 -12.60 18.65
N TYR A 253 -17.30 -12.48 18.43
CA TYR A 253 -18.26 -12.47 19.53
C TYR A 253 -18.15 -13.73 20.39
N LEU A 254 -18.07 -14.91 19.77
CA LEU A 254 -17.94 -16.18 20.47
C LEU A 254 -16.62 -16.30 21.25
N LEU A 255 -15.49 -15.87 20.66
CA LEU A 255 -14.19 -15.87 21.32
C LEU A 255 -14.16 -14.97 22.57
N ARG A 256 -14.84 -13.82 22.50
CA ARG A 256 -14.90 -12.86 23.62
C ARG A 256 -15.81 -13.31 24.75
N HIS A 257 -16.85 -14.08 24.48
CA HIS A 257 -17.88 -14.47 25.45
C HIS A 257 -17.76 -15.93 25.91
N LYS A 258 -16.98 -16.77 25.25
CA LYS A 258 -16.59 -18.05 25.82
C LYS A 258 -15.58 -17.79 26.92
N LYS A 259 -15.98 -18.07 28.18
CA LYS A 259 -15.02 -18.30 29.25
C LYS A 259 -14.29 -19.60 28.92
N VAL A 260 -13.10 -19.45 28.32
CA VAL A 260 -12.15 -20.55 28.16
C VAL A 260 -11.39 -20.69 29.47
#